data_b5bbf71739bf5ab53fe6e062a1868a06
#
_entry.id   b5bbf71739bf5ab53fe6e062a1868a06
#
_cell.length_a   1.000
_cell.length_b   1.000
_cell.length_c   1.000
_cell.angle_alpha   90.00
_cell.angle_beta   90.00
_cell.angle_gamma   90.00
#
_symmetry.space_group_name_H-M   'P 1'
#
loop_
_entity.id
_entity.type
_entity.pdbx_description
1 polymer ?
#
loop_
_entity_poly.entity_id
_entity_poly.type
_entity_poly.pdbx_seq_one_letter_code
_entity_poly.pdbx_strand_id
1 'polypeptide(L)'
;LSSLVALTADDPQFQPGFEDADTSVVAAVPIYGRYDWVSARGSGRKEFISFLQKFVTKTPIVQHHQLYVDASPLYRVRADAPPFFILHGRDDSIIPVQEGREFADALRDVSTAPVVYAEIPHAQHAFDFYYGSPRAHYTAQAVEEFLSWVAATARRRAD
;
A
#
# COMPACT_ATOMS: atom_id res chain seq x y z
N LEU A 1 -1.64 4.98 3.03
CA LEU A 1 -0.51 5.93 3.22
C LEU A 1 0.84 5.23 3.12
N SER A 2 1.10 4.10 3.83
CA SER A 2 2.40 3.41 3.82
C SER A 2 2.96 3.16 2.41
N SER A 3 2.13 2.68 1.49
CA SER A 3 2.53 2.44 0.10
C SER A 3 2.89 3.74 -0.63
N LEU A 4 2.14 4.81 -0.40
CA LEU A 4 2.42 6.10 -1.04
C LEU A 4 3.77 6.65 -0.54
N VAL A 5 3.98 6.68 0.77
CA VAL A 5 5.26 7.12 1.37
C VAL A 5 6.44 6.32 0.79
N ALA A 6 6.30 4.98 0.71
CA ALA A 6 7.39 4.13 0.19
C ALA A 6 7.68 4.34 -1.32
N LEU A 7 6.69 4.77 -2.10
CA LEU A 7 6.82 4.96 -3.54
C LEU A 7 7.08 6.41 -3.95
N THR A 8 7.00 7.36 -3.02
CA THR A 8 7.27 8.78 -3.24
C THR A 8 8.44 9.29 -2.40
N ALA A 9 9.31 8.39 -1.94
CA ALA A 9 10.53 8.77 -1.26
C ALA A 9 11.37 9.66 -2.19
N ASP A 10 11.91 10.74 -1.62
CA ASP A 10 12.75 11.73 -2.29
C ASP A 10 12.05 12.48 -3.45
N ASP A 11 10.72 12.43 -3.51
CA ASP A 11 9.92 13.20 -4.46
C ASP A 11 9.51 14.55 -3.83
N PRO A 12 10.06 15.70 -4.29
CA PRO A 12 9.78 17.02 -3.71
C PRO A 12 8.30 17.38 -3.68
N GLN A 13 7.48 16.82 -4.58
CA GLN A 13 6.04 17.03 -4.59
C GLN A 13 5.39 16.57 -3.29
N PHE A 14 5.95 15.53 -2.64
CA PHE A 14 5.39 14.88 -1.44
C PHE A 14 6.11 15.30 -0.14
N GLN A 15 7.12 16.15 -0.22
CA GLN A 15 7.88 16.61 0.95
C GLN A 15 8.11 18.14 0.96
N PRO A 16 7.02 18.96 0.85
CA PRO A 16 7.15 20.41 0.78
C PRO A 16 7.74 20.97 2.08
N GLY A 17 8.82 21.78 1.95
CA GLY A 17 9.52 22.39 3.07
C GLY A 17 10.65 21.54 3.67
N PHE A 18 10.89 20.32 3.13
CA PHE A 18 12.02 19.45 3.48
C PHE A 18 12.48 18.60 2.27
N GLU A 19 12.52 19.27 1.11
CA GLU A 19 12.76 18.64 -0.19
C GLU A 19 14.12 17.94 -0.29
N ASP A 20 15.11 18.37 0.51
CA ASP A 20 16.46 17.79 0.54
C ASP A 20 16.61 16.66 1.58
N ALA A 21 15.55 16.31 2.32
CA ALA A 21 15.60 15.24 3.31
C ALA A 21 15.48 13.87 2.67
N ASP A 22 16.31 12.91 3.10
CA ASP A 22 16.12 11.50 2.77
C ASP A 22 14.85 10.98 3.46
N THR A 23 13.85 10.64 2.65
CA THR A 23 12.56 10.06 3.10
C THR A 23 12.40 8.61 2.71
N SER A 24 13.51 7.96 2.30
CA SER A 24 13.51 6.54 1.93
C SER A 24 13.09 5.64 3.10
N VAL A 25 12.49 4.52 2.77
CA VAL A 25 12.12 3.47 3.73
C VAL A 25 12.70 2.14 3.31
N VAL A 26 13.07 1.31 4.27
CA VAL A 26 13.71 0.01 4.02
C VAL A 26 12.74 -1.06 3.55
N ALA A 27 11.45 -0.92 3.81
CA ALA A 27 10.36 -1.79 3.36
C ALA A 27 9.01 -1.14 3.60
N ALA A 28 7.95 -1.69 3.00
CA ALA A 28 6.57 -1.31 3.26
C ALA A 28 5.67 -2.52 3.50
N VAL A 29 4.78 -2.43 4.50
CA VAL A 29 3.80 -3.47 4.83
C VAL A 29 2.39 -2.85 4.81
N PRO A 30 1.78 -2.67 3.64
CA PRO A 30 0.41 -2.21 3.55
C PRO A 30 -0.57 -3.36 3.85
N ILE A 31 -1.54 -3.10 4.72
CA ILE A 31 -2.59 -4.03 5.10
C ILE A 31 -3.93 -3.46 4.62
N TYR A 32 -4.69 -4.24 3.84
CA TYR A 32 -6.00 -3.91 3.26
C TYR A 32 -6.09 -2.49 2.66
N GLY A 33 -5.03 -2.06 1.96
CA GLY A 33 -4.91 -0.72 1.39
C GLY A 33 -5.78 -0.49 0.16
N ARG A 34 -6.12 0.78 -0.06
CA ARG A 34 -6.60 1.25 -1.36
C ARG A 34 -5.43 1.77 -2.17
N TYR A 35 -5.32 1.31 -3.42
CA TYR A 35 -4.15 1.57 -4.27
C TYR A 35 -4.49 2.34 -5.54
N ASP A 36 -5.74 2.27 -6.03
CA ASP A 36 -6.26 3.02 -7.18
C ASP A 36 -7.39 3.97 -6.75
N TRP A 37 -7.07 5.21 -6.44
CA TRP A 37 -8.05 6.22 -6.03
C TRP A 37 -8.88 6.76 -7.18
N VAL A 38 -8.42 6.56 -8.41
CA VAL A 38 -9.15 6.92 -9.64
C VAL A 38 -10.18 5.85 -9.98
N SER A 39 -9.97 4.60 -9.55
CA SER A 39 -10.74 3.41 -9.92
C SER A 39 -10.78 3.18 -11.44
N ALA A 40 -9.68 3.48 -12.13
CA ALA A 40 -9.59 3.32 -13.58
C ALA A 40 -9.71 1.85 -14.01
N ARG A 41 -9.32 0.90 -13.13
CA ARG A 41 -9.45 -0.55 -13.36
C ARG A 41 -10.80 -1.12 -12.94
N GLY A 42 -11.70 -0.28 -12.41
CA GLY A 42 -13.07 -0.68 -12.06
C GLY A 42 -13.20 -1.51 -10.78
N SER A 43 -12.12 -1.74 -10.04
CA SER A 43 -12.13 -2.49 -8.77
C SER A 43 -12.73 -1.69 -7.61
N GLY A 44 -12.73 -0.37 -7.70
CA GLY A 44 -13.23 0.51 -6.63
C GLY A 44 -14.74 0.59 -6.53
N ARG A 45 -15.27 0.62 -5.29
CA ARG A 45 -16.71 0.81 -5.04
C ARG A 45 -17.10 2.28 -5.18
N LYS A 46 -18.19 2.56 -5.89
CA LYS A 46 -18.69 3.93 -6.13
C LYS A 46 -19.02 4.67 -4.83
N GLU A 47 -19.57 3.95 -3.85
CA GLU A 47 -19.92 4.50 -2.54
C GLU A 47 -18.68 4.98 -1.79
N PHE A 48 -17.59 4.22 -1.90
CA PHE A 48 -16.32 4.57 -1.28
C PHE A 48 -15.66 5.77 -1.98
N ILE A 49 -15.75 5.86 -3.31
CA ILE A 49 -15.29 7.04 -4.05
C ILE A 49 -16.06 8.28 -3.61
N SER A 50 -17.38 8.17 -3.47
CA SER A 50 -18.22 9.28 -2.98
C SER A 50 -17.84 9.70 -1.56
N PHE A 51 -17.52 8.74 -0.68
CA PHE A 51 -17.00 9.01 0.65
C PHE A 51 -15.66 9.76 0.60
N LEU A 52 -14.72 9.31 -0.24
CA LEU A 52 -13.42 9.98 -0.40
C LEU A 52 -13.58 11.42 -0.86
N GLN A 53 -14.41 11.67 -1.86
CA GLN A 53 -14.69 13.01 -2.38
C GLN A 53 -15.27 13.94 -1.32
N LYS A 54 -16.16 13.41 -0.48
CA LYS A 54 -16.86 14.22 0.53
C LYS A 54 -16.02 14.49 1.78
N PHE A 55 -15.30 13.51 2.26
CA PHE A 55 -14.69 13.56 3.59
C PHE A 55 -13.16 13.61 3.60
N VAL A 56 -12.50 13.09 2.58
CA VAL A 56 -11.04 13.00 2.53
C VAL A 56 -10.46 14.10 1.64
N THR A 57 -10.72 14.06 0.35
CA THR A 57 -10.20 15.04 -0.60
C THR A 57 -10.96 16.35 -0.60
N LYS A 58 -12.25 16.31 -0.18
CA LYS A 58 -13.19 17.44 -0.18
C LYS A 58 -13.36 18.10 -1.54
N THR A 59 -13.04 17.36 -2.61
CA THR A 59 -13.06 17.87 -3.97
C THR A 59 -13.51 16.76 -4.94
N PRO A 60 -14.33 17.09 -5.96
CA PRO A 60 -14.78 16.10 -6.93
C PRO A 60 -13.65 15.62 -7.83
N ILE A 61 -13.59 14.32 -8.09
CA ILE A 61 -12.59 13.71 -8.97
C ILE A 61 -12.62 14.30 -10.40
N VAL A 62 -13.80 14.65 -10.90
CA VAL A 62 -13.97 15.25 -12.24
C VAL A 62 -13.32 16.62 -12.38
N GLN A 63 -13.14 17.34 -11.28
CA GLN A 63 -12.52 18.67 -11.26
C GLN A 63 -11.02 18.60 -10.94
N HIS A 64 -10.60 17.59 -10.19
CA HIS A 64 -9.23 17.47 -9.68
C HIS A 64 -8.68 16.05 -9.88
N HIS A 65 -8.81 15.52 -11.09
CA HIS A 65 -8.39 14.16 -11.43
C HIS A 65 -6.94 13.88 -11.04
N GLN A 66 -6.03 14.83 -11.27
CA GLN A 66 -4.61 14.67 -10.95
C GLN A 66 -4.35 14.42 -9.46
N LEU A 67 -5.11 15.06 -8.56
CA LEU A 67 -5.01 14.80 -7.11
C LEU A 67 -5.25 13.32 -6.78
N TYR A 68 -6.20 12.68 -7.46
CA TYR A 68 -6.50 11.26 -7.23
C TYR A 68 -5.46 10.33 -7.86
N VAL A 69 -4.90 10.71 -9.00
CA VAL A 69 -3.74 10.03 -9.59
C VAL A 69 -2.55 10.11 -8.63
N ASP A 70 -2.24 11.30 -8.12
CA ASP A 70 -1.13 11.53 -7.20
C ASP A 70 -1.30 10.76 -5.88
N ALA A 71 -2.53 10.63 -5.39
CA ALA A 71 -2.87 9.86 -4.20
C ALA A 71 -2.87 8.33 -4.41
N SER A 72 -2.72 7.86 -5.65
CA SER A 72 -2.80 6.44 -6.00
C SER A 72 -1.44 5.77 -6.03
N PRO A 73 -1.10 4.89 -5.08
CA PRO A 73 0.16 4.13 -5.11
C PRO A 73 0.37 3.33 -6.40
N LEU A 74 -0.71 2.87 -7.03
CA LEU A 74 -0.67 2.09 -8.27
C LEU A 74 0.03 2.84 -9.42
N TYR A 75 -0.08 4.16 -9.49
CA TYR A 75 0.55 4.99 -10.51
C TYR A 75 1.97 5.47 -10.13
N ARG A 76 2.44 5.08 -8.95
CA ARG A 76 3.76 5.41 -8.42
C ARG A 76 4.70 4.20 -8.36
N VAL A 77 4.28 3.07 -8.93
CA VAL A 77 5.12 1.87 -9.01
C VAL A 77 6.39 2.16 -9.80
N ARG A 78 7.56 1.79 -9.23
CA ARG A 78 8.89 2.07 -9.80
C ARG A 78 9.84 0.89 -9.60
N ALA A 79 10.87 0.82 -10.43
CA ALA A 79 11.82 -0.31 -10.46
C ALA A 79 12.65 -0.42 -9.16
N ASP A 80 12.96 0.69 -8.57
CA ASP A 80 13.73 0.83 -7.31
C ASP A 80 12.84 0.94 -6.06
N ALA A 81 11.57 0.52 -6.16
CA ALA A 81 10.69 0.42 -4.99
C ALA A 81 11.32 -0.48 -3.91
N PRO A 82 11.15 -0.15 -2.61
CA PRO A 82 11.62 -1.02 -1.54
C PRO A 82 10.87 -2.36 -1.53
N PRO A 83 11.32 -3.36 -0.77
CA PRO A 83 10.55 -4.59 -0.54
C PRO A 83 9.15 -4.31 -0.01
N PHE A 84 8.15 -5.02 -0.54
CA PHE A 84 6.76 -4.91 -0.12
C PHE A 84 6.24 -6.23 0.43
N PHE A 85 5.49 -6.17 1.54
CA PHE A 85 4.63 -7.25 2.00
C PHE A 85 3.19 -6.77 2.08
N ILE A 86 2.37 -7.14 1.11
CA ILE A 86 0.99 -6.70 0.97
C ILE A 86 0.07 -7.75 1.56
N LEU A 87 -0.77 -7.35 2.52
CA LEU A 87 -1.74 -8.20 3.21
C LEU A 87 -3.16 -7.71 2.91
N HIS A 88 -4.07 -8.64 2.55
CA HIS A 88 -5.46 -8.27 2.28
C HIS A 88 -6.43 -9.37 2.73
N GLY A 89 -7.55 -8.98 3.31
CA GLY A 89 -8.65 -9.91 3.62
C GLY A 89 -9.37 -10.31 2.35
N ARG A 90 -9.55 -11.63 2.11
CA ARG A 90 -10.21 -12.12 0.89
C ARG A 90 -11.65 -11.62 0.76
N ASP A 91 -12.35 -11.51 1.87
CA ASP A 91 -13.77 -11.15 1.92
C ASP A 91 -13.98 -9.67 2.32
N ASP A 92 -12.94 -8.83 2.13
CA ASP A 92 -12.99 -7.41 2.48
C ASP A 92 -14.14 -6.70 1.75
N SER A 93 -15.13 -6.26 2.54
CA SER A 93 -16.33 -5.62 2.04
C SER A 93 -16.18 -4.10 1.87
N ILE A 94 -15.09 -3.51 2.33
CA ILE A 94 -14.80 -2.07 2.20
C ILE A 94 -13.88 -1.82 1.01
N ILE A 95 -12.70 -2.43 1.01
CA ILE A 95 -11.74 -2.36 -0.09
C ILE A 95 -11.68 -3.74 -0.76
N PRO A 96 -12.16 -3.89 -2.00
CA PRO A 96 -12.13 -5.18 -2.68
C PRO A 96 -10.72 -5.74 -2.76
N VAL A 97 -10.57 -7.05 -2.48
CA VAL A 97 -9.28 -7.76 -2.52
C VAL A 97 -8.57 -7.62 -3.88
N GLN A 98 -9.33 -7.38 -4.93
CA GLN A 98 -8.81 -7.14 -6.27
C GLN A 98 -7.84 -5.95 -6.33
N GLU A 99 -8.05 -4.90 -5.52
CA GLU A 99 -7.11 -3.77 -5.46
C GLU A 99 -5.72 -4.20 -4.94
N GLY A 100 -5.68 -5.09 -3.96
CA GLY A 100 -4.43 -5.66 -3.45
C GLY A 100 -3.70 -6.52 -4.48
N ARG A 101 -4.45 -7.34 -5.25
CA ARG A 101 -3.91 -8.17 -6.33
C ARG A 101 -3.31 -7.31 -7.44
N GLU A 102 -4.07 -6.36 -7.96
CA GLU A 102 -3.64 -5.46 -9.03
C GLU A 102 -2.40 -4.64 -8.65
N PHE A 103 -2.32 -4.19 -7.41
CA PHE A 103 -1.16 -3.47 -6.93
C PHE A 103 0.06 -4.39 -6.76
N ALA A 104 -0.12 -5.60 -6.22
CA ALA A 104 0.96 -6.57 -6.09
C ALA A 104 1.52 -6.99 -7.46
N ASP A 105 0.65 -7.22 -8.44
CA ASP A 105 1.05 -7.59 -9.79
C ASP A 105 1.79 -6.43 -10.48
N ALA A 106 1.27 -5.20 -10.37
CA ALA A 106 1.95 -4.02 -10.92
C ALA A 106 3.36 -3.81 -10.32
N LEU A 107 3.52 -4.05 -9.00
CA LEU A 107 4.84 -4.00 -8.37
C LEU A 107 5.77 -5.11 -8.89
N ARG A 108 5.27 -6.36 -9.01
CA ARG A 108 6.06 -7.50 -9.50
C ARG A 108 6.54 -7.32 -10.94
N ASP A 109 5.74 -6.65 -11.77
CA ASP A 109 6.07 -6.39 -13.17
C ASP A 109 7.21 -5.36 -13.33
N VAL A 110 7.41 -4.49 -12.35
CA VAL A 110 8.32 -3.33 -12.47
C VAL A 110 9.45 -3.37 -11.45
N SER A 111 9.16 -3.72 -10.17
CA SER A 111 10.14 -3.64 -9.08
C SER A 111 11.19 -4.75 -9.15
N THR A 112 12.45 -4.38 -8.87
CA THR A 112 13.56 -5.33 -8.69
C THR A 112 13.65 -5.90 -7.28
N ALA A 113 12.91 -5.32 -6.33
CA ALA A 113 12.85 -5.78 -4.95
C ALA A 113 11.75 -6.86 -4.75
N PRO A 114 11.86 -7.69 -3.72
CA PRO A 114 10.86 -8.70 -3.40
C PRO A 114 9.48 -8.11 -3.10
N VAL A 115 8.44 -8.70 -3.71
CA VAL A 115 7.04 -8.37 -3.49
C VAL A 115 6.30 -9.62 -3.01
N VAL A 116 6.00 -9.65 -1.71
CA VAL A 116 5.18 -10.69 -1.08
C VAL A 116 3.74 -10.21 -1.04
N TYR A 117 2.80 -11.08 -1.42
CA TYR A 117 1.37 -10.83 -1.33
C TYR A 117 0.68 -11.99 -0.63
N ALA A 118 -0.13 -11.71 0.39
CA ALA A 118 -0.89 -12.71 1.11
C ALA A 118 -2.36 -12.29 1.27
N GLU A 119 -3.25 -13.21 0.90
CA GLU A 119 -4.69 -13.11 1.16
C GLU A 119 -5.05 -13.91 2.41
N ILE A 120 -5.74 -13.26 3.33
CA ILE A 120 -6.21 -13.90 4.55
C ILE A 120 -7.62 -14.47 4.29
N PRO A 121 -7.79 -15.80 4.29
CA PRO A 121 -9.08 -16.41 4.02
C PRO A 121 -10.14 -15.99 5.06
N HIS A 122 -11.36 -15.74 4.59
CA HIS A 122 -12.52 -15.36 5.42
C HIS A 122 -12.27 -14.15 6.32
N ALA A 123 -11.33 -13.27 5.92
CA ALA A 123 -11.04 -12.04 6.63
C ALA A 123 -11.72 -10.85 5.95
N GLN A 124 -12.35 -10.03 6.76
CA GLN A 124 -12.92 -8.74 6.39
C GLN A 124 -11.88 -7.62 6.55
N HIS A 125 -12.26 -6.39 6.22
CA HIS A 125 -11.46 -5.21 6.55
C HIS A 125 -11.18 -5.14 8.06
N ALA A 126 -10.00 -4.64 8.45
CA ALA A 126 -9.57 -4.54 9.86
C ALA A 126 -9.54 -5.89 10.61
N PHE A 127 -9.20 -6.99 9.94
CA PHE A 127 -9.16 -8.33 10.50
C PHE A 127 -8.12 -8.51 11.63
N ASP A 128 -7.15 -7.62 11.70
CA ASP A 128 -6.08 -7.57 12.71
C ASP A 128 -6.45 -6.71 13.94
N PHE A 129 -7.57 -5.98 13.90
CA PHE A 129 -7.98 -5.09 14.96
C PHE A 129 -8.36 -5.83 16.26
N TYR A 130 -8.83 -7.07 16.16
CA TYR A 130 -9.21 -7.85 17.33
C TYR A 130 -7.98 -8.55 17.93
N TYR A 131 -7.40 -7.94 18.94
CA TYR A 131 -6.29 -8.50 19.71
C TYR A 131 -6.64 -9.89 20.25
N GLY A 132 -5.69 -10.84 20.12
CA GLY A 132 -5.87 -12.22 20.54
C GLY A 132 -6.61 -13.11 19.55
N SER A 133 -7.09 -12.59 18.42
CA SER A 133 -7.57 -13.46 17.36
C SER A 133 -6.39 -14.20 16.69
N PRO A 134 -6.57 -15.48 16.27
CA PRO A 134 -5.52 -16.19 15.54
C PRO A 134 -5.03 -15.43 14.30
N ARG A 135 -5.93 -14.74 13.59
CA ARG A 135 -5.57 -13.95 12.40
C ARG A 135 -4.66 -12.78 12.73
N ALA A 136 -4.98 -12.00 13.77
CA ALA A 136 -4.14 -10.89 14.22
C ALA A 136 -2.75 -11.39 14.64
N HIS A 137 -2.69 -12.50 15.38
CA HIS A 137 -1.44 -13.10 15.82
C HIS A 137 -0.56 -13.55 14.65
N TYR A 138 -1.09 -14.36 13.73
CA TYR A 138 -0.33 -14.83 12.57
C TYR A 138 0.07 -13.69 11.61
N THR A 139 -0.78 -12.67 11.47
CA THR A 139 -0.43 -11.49 10.68
C THR A 139 0.75 -10.75 11.30
N ALA A 140 0.71 -10.49 12.62
CA ALA A 140 1.79 -9.81 13.31
C ALA A 140 3.11 -10.60 13.22
N GLN A 141 3.08 -11.92 13.42
CA GLN A 141 4.25 -12.78 13.27
C GLN A 141 4.82 -12.73 11.84
N ALA A 142 3.99 -12.85 10.82
CA ALA A 142 4.44 -12.80 9.42
C ALA A 142 5.07 -11.43 9.07
N VAL A 143 4.53 -10.35 9.60
CA VAL A 143 5.10 -9.00 9.44
C VAL A 143 6.46 -8.90 10.13
N GLU A 144 6.59 -9.40 11.37
CA GLU A 144 7.85 -9.43 12.10
C GLU A 144 8.92 -10.23 11.36
N GLU A 145 8.58 -11.42 10.87
CA GLU A 145 9.49 -12.27 10.08
C GLU A 145 9.96 -11.57 8.80
N PHE A 146 9.04 -10.94 8.06
CA PHE A 146 9.39 -10.18 6.87
C PHE A 146 10.32 -9.02 7.17
N LEU A 147 10.01 -8.19 8.17
CA LEU A 147 10.85 -7.04 8.54
C LEU A 147 12.22 -7.48 9.08
N SER A 148 12.28 -8.57 9.84
CA SER A 148 13.52 -9.16 10.30
C SER A 148 14.40 -9.64 9.15
N TRP A 149 13.82 -10.29 8.15
CA TRP A 149 14.50 -10.70 6.93
C TRP A 149 15.04 -9.50 6.13
N VAL A 150 14.23 -8.43 5.96
CA VAL A 150 14.67 -7.18 5.30
C VAL A 150 15.85 -6.57 6.02
N ALA A 151 15.76 -6.42 7.35
CA ALA A 151 16.84 -5.85 8.16
C ALA A 151 18.15 -6.65 8.08
N ALA A 152 18.05 -7.99 8.11
CA ALA A 152 19.21 -8.87 7.97
C ALA A 152 19.84 -8.78 6.55
N THR A 153 19.01 -8.58 5.52
CA THR A 153 19.48 -8.45 4.14
C THR A 153 20.15 -7.10 3.89
N ALA A 154 19.61 -6.03 4.47
CA ALA A 154 20.21 -4.70 4.38
C ALA A 154 21.61 -4.65 5.02
N ARG A 155 21.77 -5.26 6.21
CA ARG A 155 23.07 -5.36 6.88
C ARG A 155 24.13 -6.07 6.02
N ARG A 156 23.77 -7.22 5.42
CA ARG A 156 24.69 -7.98 4.54
C ARG A 156 25.13 -7.26 3.27
N ARG A 157 24.41 -6.22 2.85
CA ARG A 157 24.78 -5.39 1.69
C ARG A 157 25.68 -4.22 2.07
N ALA A 158 25.71 -3.86 3.35
CA ALA A 158 26.54 -2.76 3.88
C ALA A 158 27.95 -3.24 4.30
N ASP A 159 28.10 -4.55 4.56
CA ASP A 159 29.39 -5.24 4.80
C ASP A 159 30.05 -5.66 3.47
#